data_292283f3e737c48e96a392bda7c65168
#
_entry.id   292283f3e737c48e96a392bda7c65168
#
_cell.length_a   1.000
_cell.length_b   1.000
_cell.length_c   1.000
_cell.angle_alpha   90.00
_cell.angle_beta   90.00
_cell.angle_gamma   90.00
#
_symmetry.space_group_name_H-M   'P 1'
#
loop_
_entity.id
_entity.type
_entity.pdbx_description
1 polymer ?
#
loop_
_entity_poly.entity_id
_entity_poly.type
_entity_poly.pdbx_seq_one_letter_code
_entity_poly.pdbx_strand_id
1 'polypeptide(L)'
;MLGATAAAGALLPRAGFAAATASTADAAKLTKIGVQLYSVRGAMEKDGVESTLARIAQLGYREVEFAGYFGRTAAQIRDTLKANGLTSPSVHVPLQQLTAPDFPKFVDDAATIGHKWINLAWLAPPDRGTVAKYESHANALLAAQKVASAAGLTMGYHNHEFEFDPLGATDGYEILLERTRGSGVQFEMDMYWMSVAGKDPVSYWKRFPGQFPMIHVKDNAGAPSNEMRPVGGGSINWAALFEQRKVGGVKHFYVEHDNPPDPWASITQSMAYLKRLRFR
;
A
#
# COMPACT_ATOMS: atom_id res chain seq x y z
N MET A 1 -84.76 36.90 3.93
CA MET A 1 -83.52 37.67 3.77
C MET A 1 -82.37 36.74 4.18
N LEU A 2 -81.67 36.21 3.18
CA LEU A 2 -80.61 35.26 3.38
C LEU A 2 -79.31 36.00 3.21
N GLY A 3 -78.46 36.04 4.21
CA GLY A 3 -77.12 36.61 4.17
C GLY A 3 -76.10 35.58 3.79
N ALA A 4 -75.40 35.81 2.70
CA ALA A 4 -74.24 34.95 2.23
C ALA A 4 -72.97 35.43 2.87
N THR A 5 -72.31 34.54 3.60
CA THR A 5 -70.95 34.76 4.14
C THR A 5 -69.94 34.16 3.16
N ALA A 6 -69.06 34.99 2.60
CA ALA A 6 -67.96 34.58 1.78
C ALA A 6 -66.76 34.19 2.68
N ALA A 7 -66.27 32.97 2.49
CA ALA A 7 -65.05 32.49 3.15
C ALA A 7 -63.82 32.79 2.25
N ALA A 8 -62.90 33.61 2.76
CA ALA A 8 -61.62 33.87 2.11
C ALA A 8 -60.61 32.73 2.42
N GLY A 9 -60.24 31.96 1.46
CA GLY A 9 -59.20 30.95 1.55
C GLY A 9 -57.81 31.57 1.47
N ALA A 10 -57.01 31.48 2.55
CA ALA A 10 -55.62 31.88 2.56
C ALA A 10 -54.74 30.79 1.89
N LEU A 11 -54.08 31.15 0.79
CA LEU A 11 -53.05 30.34 0.14
C LEU A 11 -51.76 30.50 0.94
N LEU A 12 -51.31 29.40 1.56
CA LEU A 12 -49.98 29.30 2.15
C LEU A 12 -48.92 29.05 1.04
N PRO A 13 -47.76 29.72 1.08
CA PRO A 13 -46.71 29.46 0.12
C PRO A 13 -46.07 28.08 0.36
N ARG A 14 -46.01 27.25 -0.66
CA ARG A 14 -45.25 26.02 -0.69
C ARG A 14 -43.77 26.37 -0.63
N ALA A 15 -43.08 26.08 0.47
CA ALA A 15 -41.64 26.08 0.57
C ALA A 15 -41.11 25.00 -0.37
N GLY A 16 -40.49 25.40 -1.48
CA GLY A 16 -39.76 24.52 -2.36
C GLY A 16 -38.50 24.05 -1.64
N PHE A 17 -38.42 22.76 -1.33
CA PHE A 17 -37.14 22.14 -0.98
C PHE A 17 -36.24 22.17 -2.19
N ALA A 18 -35.29 23.10 -2.25
CA ALA A 18 -34.18 23.02 -3.16
C ALA A 18 -33.34 21.80 -2.77
N ALA A 19 -33.39 20.75 -3.55
CA ALA A 19 -32.44 19.65 -3.44
C ALA A 19 -31.05 20.22 -3.70
N ALA A 20 -30.23 20.27 -2.67
CA ALA A 20 -28.82 20.61 -2.80
C ALA A 20 -28.17 19.55 -3.70
N THR A 21 -27.94 19.89 -4.95
CA THR A 21 -27.09 19.08 -5.86
C THR A 21 -25.70 19.13 -5.27
N ALA A 22 -25.28 18.04 -4.63
CA ALA A 22 -23.90 17.87 -4.19
C ALA A 22 -22.99 18.07 -5.41
N SER A 23 -22.16 19.10 -5.36
CA SER A 23 -21.18 19.41 -6.40
C SER A 23 -20.24 18.20 -6.57
N THR A 24 -20.17 17.66 -7.80
CA THR A 24 -19.19 16.62 -8.17
C THR A 24 -17.77 17.15 -8.28
N ALA A 25 -17.54 18.43 -7.94
CA ALA A 25 -16.27 19.13 -8.11
C ALA A 25 -15.19 18.76 -7.08
N ASP A 26 -15.52 18.09 -5.97
CA ASP A 26 -14.59 17.83 -4.86
C ASP A 26 -14.14 16.36 -4.73
N ALA A 27 -14.41 15.51 -5.69
CA ALA A 27 -13.97 14.12 -5.61
C ALA A 27 -12.46 13.98 -5.85
N ALA A 28 -11.74 13.52 -4.82
CA ALA A 28 -10.30 13.28 -4.90
C ALA A 28 -9.98 12.08 -5.81
N LYS A 29 -8.75 12.06 -6.34
CA LYS A 29 -8.16 10.94 -7.08
C LYS A 29 -6.72 10.71 -6.63
N LEU A 30 -6.19 9.53 -6.89
CA LEU A 30 -4.76 9.30 -6.72
C LEU A 30 -4.00 10.05 -7.82
N THR A 31 -2.98 10.81 -7.39
CA THR A 31 -2.12 11.59 -8.30
C THR A 31 -0.88 10.81 -8.72
N LYS A 32 -0.39 9.94 -7.84
CA LYS A 32 0.70 9.02 -8.09
C LYS A 32 0.24 7.60 -7.79
N ILE A 33 0.45 6.71 -8.72
CA ILE A 33 0.15 5.28 -8.59
C ILE A 33 1.47 4.56 -8.83
N GLY A 34 1.84 3.71 -7.90
CA GLY A 34 3.01 2.86 -7.94
C GLY A 34 2.65 1.42 -8.30
N VAL A 35 3.68 0.63 -8.58
CA VAL A 35 3.59 -0.82 -8.78
C VAL A 35 4.74 -1.51 -8.07
N GLN A 36 4.42 -2.61 -7.34
CA GLN A 36 5.44 -3.51 -6.82
C GLN A 36 5.95 -4.40 -7.96
N LEU A 37 7.27 -4.36 -8.18
CA LEU A 37 7.92 -5.04 -9.30
C LEU A 37 7.91 -6.57 -9.21
N TYR A 38 7.60 -7.11 -8.03
CA TYR A 38 7.36 -8.55 -7.88
C TYR A 38 6.28 -9.06 -8.82
N SER A 39 5.26 -8.25 -9.10
CA SER A 39 4.19 -8.58 -10.06
C SER A 39 4.71 -8.87 -11.47
N VAL A 40 5.81 -8.26 -11.85
CA VAL A 40 6.41 -8.36 -13.21
C VAL A 40 7.84 -8.91 -13.16
N ARG A 41 8.22 -9.60 -12.07
CA ARG A 41 9.59 -10.11 -11.88
C ARG A 41 10.09 -10.98 -13.03
N GLY A 42 9.20 -11.81 -13.60
CA GLY A 42 9.56 -12.62 -14.77
C GLY A 42 9.92 -11.80 -16.00
N ALA A 43 9.32 -10.62 -16.19
CA ALA A 43 9.73 -9.69 -17.25
C ALA A 43 11.05 -9.01 -16.92
N MET A 44 11.28 -8.66 -15.63
CA MET A 44 12.57 -8.11 -15.18
C MET A 44 13.73 -9.08 -15.46
N GLU A 45 13.51 -10.38 -15.27
CA GLU A 45 14.51 -11.43 -15.54
C GLU A 45 14.69 -11.69 -17.05
N LYS A 46 13.58 -11.79 -17.79
CA LYS A 46 13.58 -12.19 -19.20
C LYS A 46 13.94 -11.05 -20.15
N ASP A 47 13.28 -9.91 -19.97
CA ASP A 47 13.33 -8.79 -20.90
C ASP A 47 14.29 -7.68 -20.43
N GLY A 48 14.76 -7.77 -19.18
CA GLY A 48 15.65 -6.83 -18.52
C GLY A 48 14.93 -5.71 -17.79
N VAL A 49 15.66 -5.11 -16.85
CA VAL A 49 15.16 -4.05 -15.95
C VAL A 49 14.74 -2.81 -16.73
N GLU A 50 15.57 -2.38 -17.66
CA GLU A 50 15.43 -1.12 -18.40
C GLU A 50 14.14 -1.12 -19.26
N SER A 51 13.93 -2.21 -20.03
CA SER A 51 12.76 -2.34 -20.89
C SER A 51 11.47 -2.50 -20.08
N THR A 52 11.53 -3.24 -18.96
CA THR A 52 10.39 -3.43 -18.07
C THR A 52 9.98 -2.11 -17.42
N LEU A 53 10.92 -1.32 -16.89
CA LEU A 53 10.63 -0.01 -16.29
C LEU A 53 10.11 0.98 -17.34
N ALA A 54 10.63 0.99 -18.55
CA ALA A 54 10.12 1.82 -19.64
C ALA A 54 8.64 1.48 -19.94
N ARG A 55 8.29 0.19 -20.02
CA ARG A 55 6.91 -0.25 -20.24
C ARG A 55 5.97 0.13 -19.08
N ILE A 56 6.43 -0.01 -17.83
CA ILE A 56 5.69 0.44 -16.63
C ILE A 56 5.38 1.94 -16.71
N ALA A 57 6.37 2.77 -17.06
CA ALA A 57 6.17 4.21 -17.23
C ALA A 57 5.16 4.55 -18.34
N GLN A 58 5.18 3.81 -19.47
CA GLN A 58 4.21 3.96 -20.56
C GLN A 58 2.78 3.61 -20.14
N LEU A 59 2.57 2.63 -19.26
CA LEU A 59 1.27 2.30 -18.67
C LEU A 59 0.73 3.44 -17.79
N GLY A 60 1.62 4.34 -17.36
CA GLY A 60 1.25 5.54 -16.58
C GLY A 60 1.56 5.45 -15.10
N TYR A 61 2.25 4.40 -14.64
CA TYR A 61 2.83 4.37 -13.31
C TYR A 61 3.88 5.47 -13.14
N ARG A 62 4.03 5.97 -11.93
CA ARG A 62 5.02 7.03 -11.61
C ARG A 62 5.92 6.66 -10.44
N GLU A 63 5.54 5.63 -9.71
CA GLU A 63 6.36 5.04 -8.66
C GLU A 63 6.51 3.53 -8.92
N VAL A 64 7.64 2.97 -8.48
CA VAL A 64 7.86 1.53 -8.43
C VAL A 64 8.42 1.17 -7.06
N GLU A 65 8.14 -0.03 -6.61
CA GLU A 65 8.79 -0.63 -5.46
C GLU A 65 9.59 -1.84 -5.94
N PHE A 66 10.89 -1.87 -5.60
CA PHE A 66 11.76 -2.96 -6.00
C PHE A 66 11.60 -4.18 -5.10
N ALA A 67 11.66 -5.37 -5.70
CA ALA A 67 11.80 -6.66 -5.03
C ALA A 67 13.17 -7.28 -5.35
N GLY A 68 14.24 -6.56 -4.98
CA GLY A 68 15.62 -6.85 -5.39
C GLY A 68 16.03 -6.08 -6.65
N TYR A 69 17.34 -6.04 -6.92
CA TYR A 69 17.92 -5.17 -7.96
C TYR A 69 18.28 -5.88 -9.27
N PHE A 70 17.96 -7.16 -9.41
CA PHE A 70 18.12 -7.95 -10.64
C PHE A 70 19.51 -7.82 -11.28
N GLY A 71 20.58 -7.82 -10.45
CA GLY A 71 21.97 -7.72 -10.89
C GLY A 71 22.40 -6.33 -11.37
N ARG A 72 21.57 -5.30 -11.19
CA ARG A 72 21.94 -3.90 -11.53
C ARG A 72 22.61 -3.22 -10.35
N THR A 73 23.55 -2.33 -10.64
CA THR A 73 24.14 -1.42 -9.65
C THR A 73 23.12 -0.32 -9.28
N ALA A 74 23.29 0.28 -8.12
CA ALA A 74 22.46 1.40 -7.66
C ALA A 74 22.45 2.57 -8.67
N ALA A 75 23.60 2.89 -9.27
CA ALA A 75 23.70 3.92 -10.29
C ALA A 75 22.87 3.59 -11.55
N GLN A 76 22.95 2.36 -12.03
CA GLN A 76 22.17 1.92 -13.20
C GLN A 76 20.67 2.02 -12.93
N ILE A 77 20.21 1.59 -11.76
CA ILE A 77 18.79 1.68 -11.38
C ILE A 77 18.36 3.15 -11.31
N ARG A 78 19.10 3.99 -10.58
CA ARG A 78 18.82 5.43 -10.49
C ARG A 78 18.68 6.08 -11.86
N ASP A 79 19.62 5.82 -12.75
CA ASP A 79 19.66 6.45 -14.06
C ASP A 79 18.53 5.94 -14.97
N THR A 80 18.18 4.65 -14.87
CA THR A 80 17.01 4.06 -15.56
C THR A 80 15.69 4.64 -15.05
N LEU A 81 15.53 4.80 -13.74
CA LEU A 81 14.34 5.45 -13.16
C LEU A 81 14.19 6.87 -13.67
N LYS A 82 15.29 7.64 -13.63
CA LYS A 82 15.32 9.03 -14.12
C LYS A 82 14.98 9.13 -15.61
N ALA A 83 15.53 8.26 -16.44
CA ALA A 83 15.27 8.24 -17.88
C ALA A 83 13.80 7.99 -18.22
N ASN A 84 13.07 7.28 -17.35
CA ASN A 84 11.67 6.93 -17.53
C ASN A 84 10.69 7.81 -16.74
N GLY A 85 11.19 8.83 -16.02
CA GLY A 85 10.34 9.69 -15.17
C GLY A 85 9.67 8.93 -14.01
N LEU A 86 10.33 7.87 -13.53
CA LEU A 86 9.91 7.06 -12.39
C LEU A 86 10.66 7.46 -11.12
N THR A 87 10.04 7.23 -9.98
CA THR A 87 10.69 7.24 -8.67
C THR A 87 10.49 5.90 -7.99
N SER A 88 11.42 5.55 -7.09
CA SER A 88 11.30 4.34 -6.27
C SER A 88 11.49 4.69 -4.80
N PRO A 89 10.40 5.05 -4.10
CA PRO A 89 10.49 5.40 -2.68
C PRO A 89 10.85 4.21 -1.79
N SER A 90 10.59 2.97 -2.22
CA SER A 90 10.69 1.79 -1.39
C SER A 90 11.32 0.59 -2.10
N VAL A 91 11.91 -0.31 -1.30
CA VAL A 91 12.46 -1.61 -1.73
C VAL A 91 12.14 -2.69 -0.71
N HIS A 92 11.75 -3.87 -1.19
CA HIS A 92 11.59 -5.09 -0.40
C HIS A 92 12.89 -5.86 -0.27
N VAL A 93 13.18 -6.33 0.95
CA VAL A 93 14.34 -7.16 1.27
C VAL A 93 13.94 -8.39 2.09
N PRO A 94 14.67 -9.51 1.96
CA PRO A 94 14.46 -10.67 2.84
C PRO A 94 15.02 -10.42 4.24
N LEU A 95 14.56 -11.20 5.23
CA LEU A 95 15.00 -11.11 6.63
C LEU A 95 16.53 -11.20 6.77
N GLN A 96 17.15 -12.08 5.99
CA GLN A 96 18.60 -12.30 6.02
C GLN A 96 19.40 -11.03 5.68
N GLN A 97 18.85 -10.15 4.82
CA GLN A 97 19.52 -8.90 4.47
C GLN A 97 19.67 -7.95 5.67
N LEU A 98 18.68 -7.93 6.58
CA LEU A 98 18.71 -7.03 7.73
C LEU A 98 19.85 -7.35 8.72
N THR A 99 20.25 -8.61 8.77
CA THR A 99 21.29 -9.11 9.68
C THR A 99 22.61 -9.43 8.99
N ALA A 100 22.66 -9.21 7.67
CA ALA A 100 23.87 -9.45 6.89
C ALA A 100 24.97 -8.42 7.20
N PRO A 101 26.24 -8.82 7.20
CA PRO A 101 27.36 -7.89 7.45
C PRO A 101 27.45 -6.74 6.43
N ASP A 102 26.92 -6.93 5.23
CA ASP A 102 26.88 -5.95 4.13
C ASP A 102 25.61 -5.08 4.14
N PHE A 103 24.74 -5.20 5.13
CA PHE A 103 23.54 -4.36 5.23
C PHE A 103 23.83 -2.85 5.16
N PRO A 104 24.89 -2.31 5.78
CA PRO A 104 25.24 -0.90 5.63
C PRO A 104 25.49 -0.50 4.16
N LYS A 105 26.18 -1.35 3.40
CA LYS A 105 26.36 -1.13 1.95
C LYS A 105 25.04 -1.14 1.19
N PHE A 106 24.14 -2.06 1.53
CA PHE A 106 22.80 -2.08 0.94
C PHE A 106 22.04 -0.77 1.22
N VAL A 107 22.15 -0.23 2.44
CA VAL A 107 21.55 1.06 2.82
C VAL A 107 22.13 2.21 1.97
N ASP A 108 23.44 2.24 1.71
CA ASP A 108 24.08 3.24 0.84
C ASP A 108 23.59 3.11 -0.61
N ASP A 109 23.47 1.88 -1.12
CA ASP A 109 22.92 1.61 -2.46
C ASP A 109 21.45 2.07 -2.55
N ALA A 110 20.65 1.78 -1.53
CA ALA A 110 19.25 2.23 -1.43
C ALA A 110 19.13 3.75 -1.43
N ALA A 111 19.97 4.45 -0.66
CA ALA A 111 20.05 5.90 -0.67
C ALA A 111 20.45 6.47 -2.04
N THR A 112 21.40 5.84 -2.72
CA THR A 112 21.87 6.23 -4.07
C THR A 112 20.75 6.12 -5.10
N ILE A 113 19.90 5.10 -5.02
CA ILE A 113 18.71 4.93 -5.89
C ILE A 113 17.66 5.99 -5.59
N GLY A 114 17.59 6.46 -4.35
CA GLY A 114 16.61 7.46 -3.89
C GLY A 114 15.48 6.86 -3.08
N HIS A 115 15.63 5.62 -2.59
CA HIS A 115 14.68 5.04 -1.65
C HIS A 115 14.58 5.87 -0.36
N LYS A 116 13.46 5.73 0.31
CA LYS A 116 13.17 6.28 1.63
C LYS A 116 12.87 5.18 2.63
N TRP A 117 12.37 4.05 2.13
CA TRP A 117 12.03 2.87 2.93
C TRP A 117 12.73 1.61 2.42
N ILE A 118 13.16 0.80 3.38
CA ILE A 118 13.64 -0.57 3.18
C ILE A 118 12.70 -1.46 3.96
N ASN A 119 11.84 -2.21 3.27
CA ASN A 119 10.82 -3.05 3.89
C ASN A 119 11.27 -4.50 4.01
N LEU A 120 11.18 -5.05 5.23
CA LEU A 120 11.18 -6.50 5.40
C LEU A 120 9.95 -7.08 4.72
N ALA A 121 10.17 -7.84 3.63
CA ALA A 121 9.12 -8.24 2.71
C ALA A 121 8.26 -9.41 3.18
N TRP A 122 8.88 -10.37 3.86
CA TRP A 122 8.24 -11.65 4.18
C TRP A 122 9.05 -12.45 5.20
N LEU A 123 8.35 -13.25 5.98
CA LEU A 123 8.96 -14.20 6.91
C LEU A 123 8.72 -15.63 6.39
N ALA A 124 9.78 -16.43 6.30
CA ALA A 124 9.66 -17.84 5.95
C ALA A 124 8.92 -18.64 7.05
N PRO A 125 8.28 -19.80 6.74
CA PRO A 125 7.59 -20.59 7.75
C PRO A 125 8.40 -20.90 9.01
N PRO A 126 9.72 -21.19 8.95
CA PRO A 126 10.52 -21.38 10.15
C PRO A 126 10.69 -20.13 11.02
N ASP A 127 10.45 -18.93 10.47
CA ASP A 127 10.66 -17.64 11.13
C ASP A 127 9.41 -17.09 11.82
N ARG A 128 8.29 -17.80 11.82
CA ARG A 128 6.98 -17.35 12.33
C ARG A 128 6.39 -18.31 13.37
N GLY A 129 5.20 -18.01 13.87
CA GLY A 129 4.38 -18.90 14.68
C GLY A 129 4.67 -18.91 16.18
N THR A 130 5.53 -18.03 16.70
CA THR A 130 5.71 -17.87 18.15
C THR A 130 5.96 -16.40 18.53
N VAL A 131 5.55 -16.02 19.75
CA VAL A 131 5.82 -14.67 20.31
C VAL A 131 7.31 -14.35 20.26
N ALA A 132 8.18 -15.27 20.70
CA ALA A 132 9.63 -15.04 20.75
C ALA A 132 10.24 -14.75 19.36
N LYS A 133 9.73 -15.36 18.29
CA LYS A 133 10.21 -15.07 16.93
C LYS A 133 9.83 -13.66 16.49
N TYR A 134 8.58 -13.25 16.69
CA TYR A 134 8.16 -11.89 16.35
C TYR A 134 8.86 -10.83 17.19
N GLU A 135 9.15 -11.10 18.48
CA GLU A 135 9.99 -10.22 19.29
C GLU A 135 11.43 -10.13 18.76
N SER A 136 11.99 -11.24 18.29
CA SER A 136 13.31 -11.26 17.65
C SER A 136 13.32 -10.43 16.34
N HIS A 137 12.27 -10.53 15.53
CA HIS A 137 12.13 -9.73 14.31
C HIS A 137 11.96 -8.24 14.59
N ALA A 138 11.19 -7.89 15.61
CA ALA A 138 11.10 -6.50 16.07
C ALA A 138 12.48 -5.97 16.49
N ASN A 139 13.27 -6.74 17.22
CA ASN A 139 14.63 -6.37 17.59
C ASN A 139 15.55 -6.20 16.37
N ALA A 140 15.43 -7.09 15.36
CA ALA A 140 16.17 -6.98 14.10
C ALA A 140 15.79 -5.70 13.33
N LEU A 141 14.50 -5.38 13.24
CA LEU A 141 14.02 -4.13 12.63
C LEU A 141 14.54 -2.89 13.38
N LEU A 142 14.54 -2.90 14.71
CA LEU A 142 15.08 -1.81 15.54
C LEU A 142 16.59 -1.62 15.34
N ALA A 143 17.34 -2.71 15.22
CA ALA A 143 18.78 -2.66 14.94
C ALA A 143 19.05 -2.12 13.53
N ALA A 144 18.32 -2.62 12.53
CA ALA A 144 18.42 -2.16 11.13
C ALA A 144 18.00 -0.69 11.00
N GLN A 145 16.97 -0.23 11.74
CA GLN A 145 16.52 1.17 11.75
C GLN A 145 17.65 2.12 12.18
N LYS A 146 18.48 1.74 13.14
CA LYS A 146 19.62 2.58 13.56
C LYS A 146 20.62 2.78 12.41
N VAL A 147 20.85 1.74 11.60
CA VAL A 147 21.73 1.83 10.42
C VAL A 147 21.07 2.65 9.33
N ALA A 148 19.82 2.36 8.98
CA ALA A 148 19.09 3.03 7.91
C ALA A 148 18.92 4.54 8.19
N SER A 149 18.61 4.91 9.44
CA SER A 149 18.37 6.30 9.82
C SER A 149 19.63 7.19 9.69
N ALA A 150 20.82 6.62 9.84
CA ALA A 150 22.08 7.35 9.62
C ALA A 150 22.24 7.81 8.17
N ALA A 151 21.63 7.10 7.21
CA ALA A 151 21.59 7.46 5.78
C ALA A 151 20.28 8.20 5.39
N GLY A 152 19.41 8.56 6.35
CA GLY A 152 18.14 9.22 6.11
C GLY A 152 17.04 8.31 5.53
N LEU A 153 17.17 6.98 5.72
CA LEU A 153 16.18 5.98 5.35
C LEU A 153 15.42 5.46 6.57
N THR A 154 14.32 4.81 6.32
CA THR A 154 13.43 4.23 7.33
C THR A 154 13.26 2.73 7.06
N MET A 155 13.35 1.91 8.11
CA MET A 155 12.95 0.51 8.02
C MET A 155 11.45 0.37 8.00
N GLY A 156 10.97 -0.55 7.19
CA GLY A 156 9.56 -0.92 7.14
C GLY A 156 9.33 -2.41 7.31
N TYR A 157 8.07 -2.76 7.52
CA TYR A 157 7.59 -4.14 7.56
C TYR A 157 6.35 -4.27 6.68
N HIS A 158 6.32 -5.27 5.81
CA HIS A 158 5.18 -5.62 4.95
C HIS A 158 4.51 -6.89 5.49
N ASN A 159 3.17 -6.83 5.69
CA ASN A 159 2.41 -7.94 6.26
C ASN A 159 1.84 -8.89 5.19
N HIS A 160 1.65 -10.13 5.63
CA HIS A 160 0.80 -11.15 5.01
C HIS A 160 -0.36 -11.51 5.95
N GLU A 161 -1.05 -12.63 5.71
CA GLU A 161 -2.12 -13.12 6.56
C GLU A 161 -1.62 -13.79 7.84
N PHE A 162 -0.46 -14.44 7.76
CA PHE A 162 0.06 -15.29 8.85
C PHE A 162 0.51 -14.51 10.09
N GLU A 163 0.79 -13.22 9.98
CA GLU A 163 1.08 -12.38 11.15
C GLU A 163 -0.14 -12.22 12.06
N PHE A 164 -1.34 -12.45 11.53
CA PHE A 164 -2.59 -12.35 12.27
C PHE A 164 -3.06 -13.68 12.88
N ASP A 165 -2.28 -14.74 12.71
CA ASP A 165 -2.54 -16.03 13.39
C ASP A 165 -2.45 -15.83 14.91
N PRO A 166 -3.41 -16.40 15.68
CA PRO A 166 -3.45 -16.20 17.13
C PRO A 166 -2.20 -16.76 17.84
N LEU A 167 -1.59 -15.96 18.68
CA LEU A 167 -0.50 -16.33 19.59
C LEU A 167 -0.92 -16.08 21.05
N GLY A 168 -1.94 -16.79 21.50
CA GLY A 168 -2.59 -16.56 22.77
C GLY A 168 -3.50 -15.32 22.74
N ALA A 169 -3.23 -14.32 23.54
CA ALA A 169 -4.01 -13.06 23.59
C ALA A 169 -3.54 -11.99 22.57
N THR A 170 -2.57 -12.31 21.72
CA THR A 170 -1.95 -11.40 20.74
C THR A 170 -1.78 -12.11 19.40
N ASP A 171 -1.20 -11.41 18.44
CA ASP A 171 -0.75 -11.94 17.16
C ASP A 171 0.61 -11.33 16.77
N GLY A 172 1.24 -11.86 15.71
CA GLY A 172 2.57 -11.42 15.28
C GLY A 172 2.60 -9.96 14.82
N TYR A 173 1.54 -9.50 14.13
CA TYR A 173 1.46 -8.13 13.66
C TYR A 173 1.39 -7.12 14.81
N GLU A 174 0.58 -7.44 15.82
CA GLU A 174 0.46 -6.64 17.02
C GLU A 174 1.80 -6.53 17.78
N ILE A 175 2.54 -7.65 17.92
CA ILE A 175 3.86 -7.67 18.55
C ILE A 175 4.82 -6.73 17.80
N LEU A 176 4.87 -6.81 16.48
CA LEU A 176 5.75 -5.96 15.67
C LEU A 176 5.39 -4.48 15.83
N LEU A 177 4.11 -4.12 15.74
CA LEU A 177 3.63 -2.74 15.89
C LEU A 177 3.96 -2.16 17.27
N GLU A 178 3.66 -2.90 18.34
CA GLU A 178 3.88 -2.40 19.71
C GLU A 178 5.36 -2.33 20.08
N ARG A 179 6.17 -3.32 19.69
CA ARG A 179 7.61 -3.34 19.99
C ARG A 179 8.39 -2.27 19.23
N THR A 180 7.92 -1.86 18.07
CA THR A 180 8.58 -0.83 17.26
C THR A 180 7.96 0.56 17.42
N ARG A 181 6.93 0.70 18.25
CA ARG A 181 6.24 1.97 18.49
C ARG A 181 7.22 3.08 18.88
N GLY A 182 7.16 4.21 18.19
CA GLY A 182 8.01 5.38 18.47
C GLY A 182 9.49 5.25 18.09
N SER A 183 9.90 4.13 17.47
CA SER A 183 11.30 3.91 17.05
C SER A 183 11.65 4.53 15.69
N GLY A 184 10.65 4.96 14.93
CA GLY A 184 10.80 5.37 13.54
C GLY A 184 10.55 4.25 12.52
N VAL A 185 10.49 2.98 12.94
CA VAL A 185 10.05 1.88 12.05
C VAL A 185 8.61 2.13 11.61
N GLN A 186 8.32 1.92 10.33
CA GLN A 186 7.01 2.12 9.72
C GLN A 186 6.50 0.83 9.08
N PHE A 187 5.25 0.84 8.64
CA PHE A 187 4.62 -0.37 8.09
C PHE A 187 4.06 -0.09 6.70
N GLU A 188 4.28 -1.04 5.82
CA GLU A 188 3.60 -1.14 4.54
C GLU A 188 2.47 -2.13 4.68
N MET A 189 1.24 -1.63 4.65
CA MET A 189 0.07 -2.47 4.88
C MET A 189 -0.46 -3.06 3.58
N ASP A 190 -0.49 -4.39 3.48
CA ASP A 190 -1.09 -5.07 2.33
C ASP A 190 -2.59 -5.29 2.57
N MET A 191 -3.42 -4.67 1.73
CA MET A 191 -4.88 -4.69 1.88
C MET A 191 -5.50 -6.04 1.54
N TYR A 192 -4.89 -6.79 0.62
CA TYR A 192 -5.35 -8.14 0.29
C TYR A 192 -5.15 -9.08 1.48
N TRP A 193 -3.95 -9.10 2.05
CA TRP A 193 -3.65 -9.97 3.18
C TRP A 193 -4.41 -9.59 4.44
N MET A 194 -4.64 -8.29 4.67
CA MET A 194 -5.57 -7.84 5.73
C MET A 194 -6.97 -8.41 5.51
N SER A 195 -7.48 -8.40 4.27
CA SER A 195 -8.81 -8.92 3.95
C SER A 195 -8.91 -10.43 4.10
N VAL A 196 -7.86 -11.19 3.73
CA VAL A 196 -7.77 -12.64 3.93
C VAL A 196 -7.81 -12.98 5.41
N ALA A 197 -7.08 -12.21 6.24
CA ALA A 197 -7.07 -12.37 7.70
C ALA A 197 -8.35 -11.86 8.38
N GLY A 198 -9.30 -11.27 7.63
CA GLY A 198 -10.53 -10.71 8.20
C GLY A 198 -10.31 -9.49 9.09
N LYS A 199 -9.23 -8.74 8.88
CA LYS A 199 -8.87 -7.56 9.67
C LYS A 199 -9.30 -6.27 8.99
N ASP A 200 -9.70 -5.27 9.82
CA ASP A 200 -10.04 -3.93 9.34
C ASP A 200 -8.81 -3.01 9.35
N PRO A 201 -8.29 -2.59 8.17
CA PRO A 201 -7.13 -1.69 8.08
C PRO A 201 -7.33 -0.37 8.84
N VAL A 202 -8.54 0.17 8.80
CA VAL A 202 -8.84 1.47 9.42
C VAL A 202 -8.72 1.41 10.95
N SER A 203 -9.02 0.25 11.56
CA SER A 203 -8.85 0.05 12.98
C SER A 203 -7.38 0.16 13.41
N TYR A 204 -6.46 -0.41 12.63
CA TYR A 204 -5.01 -0.28 12.85
C TYR A 204 -4.52 1.15 12.62
N TRP A 205 -5.00 1.82 11.57
CA TRP A 205 -4.66 3.22 11.30
C TRP A 205 -5.03 4.15 12.46
N LYS A 206 -6.21 3.92 13.08
CA LYS A 206 -6.66 4.70 14.26
C LYS A 206 -5.82 4.44 15.50
N ARG A 207 -5.34 3.20 15.70
CA ARG A 207 -4.53 2.81 16.87
C ARG A 207 -3.06 3.26 16.73
N PHE A 208 -2.56 3.31 15.50
CA PHE A 208 -1.18 3.64 15.16
C PHE A 208 -1.13 4.74 14.07
N PRO A 209 -1.64 5.94 14.36
CA PRO A 209 -1.76 6.99 13.34
C PRO A 209 -0.39 7.41 12.80
N GLY A 210 -0.30 7.54 11.46
CA GLY A 210 0.92 7.97 10.78
C GLY A 210 2.01 6.90 10.60
N GLN A 211 1.78 5.67 11.08
CA GLN A 211 2.78 4.59 10.94
C GLN A 211 2.72 3.83 9.61
N PHE A 212 1.75 4.11 8.74
CA PHE A 212 1.51 3.36 7.51
C PHE A 212 1.67 4.25 6.26
N PRO A 213 2.88 4.71 5.92
CA PRO A 213 3.09 5.60 4.78
C PRO A 213 2.85 4.93 3.44
N MET A 214 2.83 3.61 3.38
CA MET A 214 2.71 2.81 2.17
C MET A 214 1.63 1.74 2.33
N ILE A 215 0.96 1.43 1.22
CA ILE A 215 0.04 0.29 1.14
C ILE A 215 0.24 -0.47 -0.16
N HIS A 216 0.10 -1.80 -0.10
CA HIS A 216 -0.12 -2.60 -1.28
C HIS A 216 -1.60 -2.57 -1.65
N VAL A 217 -1.84 -2.07 -2.86
CA VAL A 217 -3.16 -2.02 -3.50
C VAL A 217 -3.32 -3.32 -4.27
N LYS A 218 -3.74 -4.37 -3.56
CA LYS A 218 -3.84 -5.77 -3.98
C LYS A 218 -5.24 -6.26 -3.68
N ASP A 219 -5.98 -6.70 -4.68
CA ASP A 219 -7.41 -6.94 -4.58
C ASP A 219 -7.75 -8.42 -4.38
N ASN A 220 -8.87 -8.66 -3.70
CA ASN A 220 -9.35 -9.97 -3.27
C ASN A 220 -10.75 -10.23 -3.83
N ALA A 221 -10.95 -11.38 -4.46
CA ALA A 221 -12.28 -11.82 -4.90
C ALA A 221 -13.29 -11.93 -3.74
N GLY A 222 -12.79 -12.08 -2.52
CA GLY A 222 -13.59 -12.33 -1.32
C GLY A 222 -13.76 -13.82 -1.03
N ALA A 223 -14.21 -14.11 0.20
CA ALA A 223 -14.47 -15.47 0.64
C ALA A 223 -15.55 -16.17 -0.24
N PRO A 224 -15.47 -17.49 -0.44
CA PRO A 224 -14.49 -18.43 0.14
C PRO A 224 -13.18 -18.55 -0.66
N SER A 225 -13.11 -18.05 -1.91
CA SER A 225 -11.95 -18.31 -2.77
C SER A 225 -10.72 -17.52 -2.38
N ASN A 226 -10.91 -16.28 -1.91
CA ASN A 226 -9.84 -15.32 -1.64
C ASN A 226 -8.82 -15.22 -2.80
N GLU A 227 -9.28 -15.42 -4.03
CA GLU A 227 -8.40 -15.33 -5.20
C GLU A 227 -7.95 -13.89 -5.42
N MET A 228 -6.67 -13.68 -5.69
CA MET A 228 -6.18 -12.37 -6.09
C MET A 228 -6.79 -11.93 -7.41
N ARG A 229 -7.16 -10.67 -7.51
CA ARG A 229 -7.73 -10.07 -8.71
C ARG A 229 -6.97 -8.80 -9.08
N PRO A 230 -6.93 -8.42 -10.36
CA PRO A 230 -6.55 -7.07 -10.72
C PRO A 230 -7.38 -6.06 -9.93
N VAL A 231 -6.78 -4.95 -9.51
CA VAL A 231 -7.44 -3.95 -8.68
C VAL A 231 -8.73 -3.44 -9.34
N GLY A 232 -9.81 -3.44 -8.58
CA GLY A 232 -11.17 -3.13 -9.05
C GLY A 232 -11.92 -4.31 -9.64
N GLY A 233 -11.30 -5.49 -9.72
CA GLY A 233 -11.94 -6.76 -10.08
C GLY A 233 -12.31 -7.63 -8.89
N GLY A 234 -11.98 -7.19 -7.68
CA GLY A 234 -12.25 -7.87 -6.43
C GLY A 234 -13.37 -7.22 -5.61
N SER A 235 -13.35 -7.47 -4.31
CA SER A 235 -14.39 -7.08 -3.35
C SER A 235 -13.97 -5.94 -2.42
N ILE A 236 -12.69 -5.52 -2.44
CA ILE A 236 -12.19 -4.47 -1.56
C ILE A 236 -12.76 -3.10 -1.96
N ASN A 237 -13.36 -2.39 -1.01
CA ASN A 237 -13.89 -1.05 -1.24
C ASN A 237 -12.77 0.01 -1.21
N TRP A 238 -12.07 0.15 -2.32
CA TRP A 238 -10.94 1.06 -2.47
C TRP A 238 -11.30 2.53 -2.22
N ALA A 239 -12.50 2.97 -2.61
CA ALA A 239 -12.93 4.34 -2.38
C ALA A 239 -12.99 4.64 -0.88
N ALA A 240 -13.68 3.79 -0.10
CA ALA A 240 -13.80 3.93 1.34
C ALA A 240 -12.44 3.89 2.07
N LEU A 241 -11.53 3.01 1.63
CA LEU A 241 -10.17 2.94 2.19
C LEU A 241 -9.38 4.22 1.90
N PHE A 242 -9.42 4.71 0.66
CA PHE A 242 -8.68 5.91 0.29
C PHE A 242 -9.23 7.19 0.95
N GLU A 243 -10.51 7.24 1.30
CA GLU A 243 -11.08 8.32 2.12
C GLU A 243 -10.40 8.39 3.50
N GLN A 244 -10.10 7.25 4.10
CA GLN A 244 -9.48 7.14 5.44
C GLN A 244 -7.95 7.18 5.43
N ARG A 245 -7.30 7.18 4.27
CA ARG A 245 -5.84 7.04 4.11
C ARG A 245 -4.98 7.99 4.95
N LYS A 246 -5.50 9.20 5.20
CA LYS A 246 -4.78 10.22 5.98
C LYS A 246 -4.60 9.82 7.45
N VAL A 247 -5.51 9.03 8.00
CA VAL A 247 -5.43 8.52 9.39
C VAL A 247 -4.21 7.62 9.54
N GLY A 248 -3.97 6.72 8.58
CA GLY A 248 -2.78 5.86 8.55
C GLY A 248 -1.48 6.60 8.19
N GLY A 249 -1.59 7.80 7.61
CA GLY A 249 -0.45 8.54 7.06
C GLY A 249 -0.04 8.06 5.67
N VAL A 250 -0.95 7.39 4.93
CA VAL A 250 -0.67 6.76 3.63
C VAL A 250 -0.36 7.80 2.57
N LYS A 251 0.79 7.64 1.91
CA LYS A 251 1.33 8.51 0.87
C LYS A 251 1.63 7.77 -0.44
N HIS A 252 1.96 6.47 -0.36
CA HIS A 252 2.38 5.64 -1.48
C HIS A 252 1.43 4.46 -1.65
N PHE A 253 1.12 4.12 -2.90
CA PHE A 253 0.08 3.17 -3.29
C PHE A 253 0.66 2.27 -4.37
N TYR A 254 1.10 1.05 -3.99
CA TYR A 254 1.73 0.11 -4.92
C TYR A 254 0.73 -0.98 -5.33
N VAL A 255 0.37 -0.99 -6.60
CA VAL A 255 -0.38 -2.10 -7.19
C VAL A 255 0.47 -3.36 -7.12
N GLU A 256 -0.11 -4.45 -6.65
CA GLU A 256 0.54 -5.75 -6.68
C GLU A 256 -0.44 -6.87 -7.03
N HIS A 257 0.08 -7.91 -7.69
CA HIS A 257 -0.56 -9.19 -7.93
C HIS A 257 0.53 -10.26 -8.02
N ASP A 258 0.59 -11.20 -7.07
CA ASP A 258 1.77 -12.06 -6.89
C ASP A 258 2.01 -13.01 -8.06
N ASN A 259 0.98 -13.70 -8.53
CA ASN A 259 1.09 -14.72 -9.56
C ASN A 259 -0.08 -14.63 -10.56
N PRO A 260 -0.25 -13.49 -11.25
CA PRO A 260 -1.32 -13.36 -12.25
C PRO A 260 -1.02 -14.23 -13.47
N PRO A 261 -2.04 -14.78 -14.14
CA PRO A 261 -1.87 -15.50 -15.40
C PRO A 261 -1.17 -14.64 -16.49
N ASP A 262 -1.49 -13.35 -16.54
CA ASP A 262 -0.83 -12.34 -17.35
C ASP A 262 -0.53 -11.09 -16.49
N PRO A 263 0.73 -10.91 -16.06
CA PRO A 263 1.12 -9.79 -15.22
C PRO A 263 0.91 -8.42 -15.88
N TRP A 264 1.12 -8.31 -17.18
CA TRP A 264 0.94 -7.05 -17.89
C TRP A 264 -0.54 -6.66 -18.02
N ALA A 265 -1.40 -7.62 -18.33
CA ALA A 265 -2.84 -7.40 -18.34
C ALA A 265 -3.34 -6.99 -16.94
N SER A 266 -2.88 -7.66 -15.90
CA SER A 266 -3.26 -7.37 -14.51
C SER A 266 -2.93 -5.94 -14.10
N ILE A 267 -1.67 -5.51 -14.23
CA ILE A 267 -1.28 -4.15 -13.83
C ILE A 267 -1.87 -3.07 -14.75
N THR A 268 -2.12 -3.37 -16.03
CA THR A 268 -2.81 -2.45 -16.95
C THR A 268 -4.26 -2.22 -16.52
N GLN A 269 -4.99 -3.28 -16.20
CA GLN A 269 -6.37 -3.22 -15.72
C GLN A 269 -6.45 -2.45 -14.39
N SER A 270 -5.56 -2.75 -13.46
CA SER A 270 -5.45 -2.09 -12.16
C SER A 270 -5.22 -0.58 -12.31
N MET A 271 -4.28 -0.18 -13.17
CA MET A 271 -4.03 1.23 -13.47
C MET A 271 -5.26 1.92 -14.07
N ALA A 272 -5.94 1.27 -15.01
CA ALA A 272 -7.13 1.82 -15.65
C ALA A 272 -8.26 2.04 -14.63
N TYR A 273 -8.45 1.14 -13.67
CA TYR A 273 -9.42 1.29 -12.60
C TYR A 273 -9.05 2.47 -11.68
N LEU A 274 -7.81 2.51 -11.16
CA LEU A 274 -7.36 3.53 -10.21
C LEU A 274 -7.38 4.95 -10.80
N LYS A 275 -7.10 5.10 -12.09
CA LYS A 275 -7.22 6.41 -12.78
C LYS A 275 -8.66 6.94 -12.80
N ARG A 276 -9.66 6.05 -12.83
CA ARG A 276 -11.08 6.43 -12.84
C ARG A 276 -11.68 6.56 -11.46
N LEU A 277 -11.09 5.88 -10.47
CA LEU A 277 -11.59 5.88 -9.10
C LEU A 277 -11.64 7.30 -8.53
N ARG A 278 -12.77 7.62 -7.89
CA ARG A 278 -12.98 8.87 -7.16
C ARG A 278 -13.40 8.54 -5.74
N PHE A 279 -12.95 9.36 -4.80
CA PHE A 279 -13.25 9.24 -3.36
C PHE A 279 -13.29 10.63 -2.74
N ARG A 280 -13.79 10.75 -1.50
CA ARG A 280 -13.94 12.03 -0.78
C ARG A 280 -12.73 12.34 0.11
#